data_2f3f43fae028fbbf920c15eaff7c44e5
#
_entry.id   2f3f43fae028fbbf920c15eaff7c44e5
#
_cell.length_a   1.000
_cell.length_b   1.000
_cell.length_c   1.000
_cell.angle_alpha   90.00
_cell.angle_beta   90.00
_cell.angle_gamma   90.00
#
_symmetry.space_group_name_H-M   'P 1'
#
loop_
_entity.id
_entity.type
_entity.pdbx_description
1 polymer ?
#
loop_
_entity_poly.entity_id
_entity_poly.type
_entity_poly.pdbx_seq_one_letter_code
_entity_poly.pdbx_strand_id
1 'polypeptide(L)'
;ASEDDNILVRGIAGDKNALGYFGYAYYVENKNKLKLVPVLAKGATSPVLPSETTVANGAYQPLSRPIFIYVNKKSAEKPELREFVRFYLSKKGRPLVKEVGYIQLPDRAYELALSRFESGKTGSLFQGTTIGVRIEDILARE
;
A
#
# COMPACT_ATOMS: atom_id res chain seq x y z
N ALA A 1 5.32 -13.07 18.12
CA ALA A 1 5.63 -12.13 17.04
C ALA A 1 6.58 -12.78 16.03
N SER A 2 6.43 -12.51 14.77
CA SER A 2 7.29 -13.01 13.70
C SER A 2 7.40 -11.95 12.61
N GLU A 3 8.51 -11.93 11.89
CA GLU A 3 8.67 -11.17 10.65
C GLU A 3 8.15 -11.97 9.43
N ASP A 4 7.89 -13.25 9.58
CA ASP A 4 7.26 -14.09 8.55
C ASP A 4 5.74 -14.10 8.76
N ASP A 5 5.01 -13.45 7.86
CA ASP A 5 3.56 -13.34 7.89
C ASP A 5 2.85 -14.71 7.78
N ASN A 6 3.46 -15.71 7.14
CA ASN A 6 2.90 -17.07 7.09
C ASN A 6 2.91 -17.76 8.47
N ILE A 7 3.90 -17.45 9.31
CA ILE A 7 3.92 -17.91 10.69
C ILE A 7 2.81 -17.22 11.48
N LEU A 8 2.60 -15.91 11.30
CA LEU A 8 1.51 -15.18 11.92
C LEU A 8 0.15 -15.74 11.51
N VAL A 9 -0.08 -15.98 10.23
CA VAL A 9 -1.31 -16.59 9.70
C VAL A 9 -1.60 -17.94 10.38
N ARG A 10 -0.59 -18.82 10.47
CA ARG A 10 -0.75 -20.12 11.11
C ARG A 10 -1.08 -20.01 12.60
N GLY A 11 -0.41 -19.10 13.31
CA GLY A 11 -0.68 -18.85 14.73
C GLY A 11 -2.10 -18.37 14.98
N ILE A 12 -2.59 -17.41 14.18
CA ILE A 12 -3.95 -16.86 14.28
C ILE A 12 -4.99 -17.92 13.88
N ALA A 13 -4.76 -18.69 12.83
CA ALA A 13 -5.69 -19.73 12.39
C ALA A 13 -5.80 -20.89 13.38
N GLY A 14 -4.76 -21.13 14.19
CA GLY A 14 -4.71 -22.19 15.21
C GLY A 14 -5.36 -21.85 16.55
N ASP A 15 -5.64 -20.58 16.83
CA ASP A 15 -6.22 -20.12 18.10
C ASP A 15 -7.40 -19.16 17.86
N LYS A 16 -8.61 -19.61 18.19
CA LYS A 16 -9.85 -18.83 18.01
C LYS A 16 -9.92 -17.53 18.83
N ASN A 17 -9.07 -17.38 19.84
CA ASN A 17 -8.97 -16.17 20.67
C ASN A 17 -7.81 -15.26 20.26
N ALA A 18 -7.02 -15.66 19.25
CA ALA A 18 -5.91 -14.86 18.79
C ALA A 18 -6.36 -13.71 17.89
N LEU A 19 -5.67 -12.58 18.02
CA LEU A 19 -5.77 -11.43 17.13
C LEU A 19 -4.43 -11.20 16.47
N GLY A 20 -4.42 -11.02 15.14
CA GLY A 20 -3.23 -10.78 14.35
C GLY A 20 -3.30 -9.52 13.53
N TYR A 21 -2.12 -9.01 13.18
CA TYR A 21 -1.92 -7.88 12.27
C TYR A 21 -0.81 -8.24 11.28
N PHE A 22 -1.14 -8.26 9.99
CA PHE A 22 -0.24 -8.57 8.89
C PHE A 22 -0.80 -8.05 7.55
N GLY A 23 -0.06 -8.19 6.48
CA GLY A 23 -0.44 -7.67 5.16
C GLY A 23 -1.73 -8.29 4.62
N TYR A 24 -2.60 -7.47 4.00
CA TYR A 24 -3.89 -7.90 3.44
C TYR A 24 -3.76 -9.04 2.43
N ALA A 25 -2.66 -9.10 1.67
CA ALA A 25 -2.38 -10.18 0.73
C ALA A 25 -2.46 -11.58 1.39
N TYR A 26 -1.87 -11.72 2.57
CA TYR A 26 -1.88 -13.00 3.31
C TYR A 26 -3.27 -13.39 3.80
N TYR A 27 -4.12 -12.41 4.13
CA TYR A 27 -5.52 -12.69 4.40
C TYR A 27 -6.23 -13.20 3.14
N VAL A 28 -6.01 -12.58 1.97
CA VAL A 28 -6.66 -12.95 0.71
C VAL A 28 -6.41 -14.41 0.36
N GLU A 29 -5.18 -14.89 0.57
CA GLU A 29 -4.78 -16.29 0.35
C GLU A 29 -5.35 -17.27 1.40
N ASN A 30 -5.78 -16.76 2.56
CA ASN A 30 -6.23 -17.58 3.69
C ASN A 30 -7.65 -17.23 4.18
N LYS A 31 -8.52 -16.71 3.30
CA LYS A 31 -9.90 -16.27 3.61
C LYS A 31 -10.75 -17.34 4.31
N ASN A 32 -10.50 -18.61 4.01
CA ASN A 32 -11.21 -19.75 4.58
C ASN A 32 -10.77 -20.08 6.02
N LYS A 33 -9.66 -19.55 6.50
CA LYS A 33 -9.09 -19.81 7.81
C LYS A 33 -9.14 -18.61 8.75
N LEU A 34 -9.33 -17.41 8.20
CA LEU A 34 -9.20 -16.15 8.92
C LEU A 34 -10.47 -15.31 8.79
N LYS A 35 -10.75 -14.53 9.83
CA LYS A 35 -11.85 -13.55 9.84
C LYS A 35 -11.28 -12.14 9.94
N LEU A 36 -11.76 -11.25 9.08
CA LEU A 36 -11.42 -9.83 9.17
C LEU A 36 -12.11 -9.17 10.36
N VAL A 37 -11.40 -8.28 11.01
CA VAL A 37 -11.93 -7.39 12.04
C VAL A 37 -12.11 -5.99 11.42
N PRO A 38 -13.32 -5.42 11.45
CA PRO A 38 -13.51 -4.06 10.95
C PRO A 38 -12.88 -3.04 11.91
N VAL A 39 -12.35 -1.96 11.34
CA VAL A 39 -11.66 -0.91 12.10
C VAL A 39 -12.50 0.36 12.07
N LEU A 40 -12.74 0.94 13.26
CA LEU A 40 -13.37 2.24 13.42
C LEU A 40 -12.28 3.31 13.50
N ALA A 41 -12.13 4.12 12.47
CA ALA A 41 -11.21 5.23 12.47
C ALA A 41 -11.66 6.35 13.43
N LYS A 42 -10.72 7.10 14.01
CA LYS A 42 -11.04 8.21 14.88
C LYS A 42 -11.93 9.24 14.16
N GLY A 43 -13.08 9.53 14.73
CA GLY A 43 -14.06 10.45 14.15
C GLY A 43 -15.01 9.85 13.11
N ALA A 44 -14.86 8.57 12.76
CA ALA A 44 -15.80 7.87 11.90
C ALA A 44 -17.02 7.36 12.70
N THR A 45 -18.15 7.23 12.03
CA THR A 45 -19.41 6.76 12.61
C THR A 45 -19.62 5.26 12.49
N SER A 46 -18.91 4.61 11.58
CA SER A 46 -19.05 3.18 11.29
C SER A 46 -17.69 2.52 11.06
N PRO A 47 -17.50 1.28 11.53
CA PRO A 47 -16.28 0.53 11.27
C PRO A 47 -16.24 0.07 9.81
N VAL A 48 -15.02 -0.01 9.24
CA VAL A 48 -14.77 -0.38 7.84
C VAL A 48 -13.93 -1.66 7.79
N LEU A 49 -14.34 -2.62 6.98
CA LEU A 49 -13.54 -3.81 6.66
C LEU A 49 -12.51 -3.49 5.58
N PRO A 50 -11.30 -4.06 5.66
CA PRO A 50 -10.33 -3.96 4.57
C PRO A 50 -10.84 -4.74 3.35
N SER A 51 -10.76 -4.11 2.18
CA SER A 51 -11.02 -4.70 0.87
C SER A 51 -10.21 -3.95 -0.19
N GLU A 52 -10.11 -4.50 -1.41
CA GLU A 52 -9.48 -3.77 -2.52
C GLU A 52 -10.09 -2.37 -2.67
N THR A 53 -11.42 -2.28 -2.63
CA THR A 53 -12.16 -1.00 -2.80
C THR A 53 -11.90 -0.04 -1.64
N THR A 54 -12.06 -0.50 -0.37
CA THR A 54 -11.96 0.39 0.80
C THR A 54 -10.54 0.85 1.07
N VAL A 55 -9.53 0.07 0.67
CA VAL A 55 -8.12 0.46 0.74
C VAL A 55 -7.78 1.42 -0.41
N ALA A 56 -8.17 1.10 -1.65
CA ALA A 56 -7.86 1.94 -2.81
C ALA A 56 -8.50 3.33 -2.75
N ASN A 57 -9.74 3.45 -2.25
CA ASN A 57 -10.45 4.73 -2.12
C ASN A 57 -10.15 5.49 -0.82
N GLY A 58 -9.28 4.95 0.07
CA GLY A 58 -8.89 5.57 1.32
C GLY A 58 -9.93 5.47 2.45
N ALA A 59 -11.01 4.71 2.29
CA ALA A 59 -12.03 4.54 3.35
C ALA A 59 -11.53 3.68 4.51
N TYR A 60 -10.63 2.71 4.25
CA TYR A 60 -10.04 1.88 5.30
C TYR A 60 -8.87 2.60 5.96
N GLN A 61 -9.12 3.19 7.12
CA GLN A 61 -8.14 3.95 7.89
C GLN A 61 -8.17 3.53 9.37
N PRO A 62 -7.08 3.69 10.14
CA PRO A 62 -5.78 4.30 9.78
C PRO A 62 -4.72 3.29 9.30
N LEU A 63 -5.07 2.03 9.08
CA LEU A 63 -4.09 0.96 8.88
C LEU A 63 -3.60 0.83 7.43
N SER A 64 -4.33 1.37 6.44
CA SER A 64 -3.87 1.37 5.06
C SER A 64 -2.76 2.41 4.84
N ARG A 65 -1.74 2.03 4.08
CA ARG A 65 -0.61 2.88 3.73
C ARG A 65 0.03 2.40 2.44
N PRO A 66 0.60 3.29 1.63
CA PRO A 66 1.27 2.92 0.40
C PRO A 66 2.60 2.20 0.70
N ILE A 67 3.02 1.35 -0.22
CA ILE A 67 4.39 0.83 -0.29
C ILE A 67 5.20 1.83 -1.10
N PHE A 68 6.42 2.11 -0.64
CA PHE A 68 7.32 3.06 -1.27
C PHE A 68 8.48 2.35 -1.96
N ILE A 69 8.93 2.89 -3.08
CA ILE A 69 10.25 2.65 -3.61
C ILE A 69 11.14 3.86 -3.31
N TYR A 70 12.38 3.61 -2.95
CA TYR A 70 13.37 4.64 -2.72
C TYR A 70 14.42 4.58 -3.82
N VAL A 71 14.53 5.63 -4.60
CA VAL A 71 15.48 5.73 -5.70
C VAL A 71 16.60 6.68 -5.32
N ASN A 72 17.83 6.18 -5.32
CA ASN A 72 19.00 7.01 -5.09
C ASN A 72 19.16 8.00 -6.26
N LYS A 73 19.30 9.30 -5.97
CA LYS A 73 19.37 10.37 -6.96
C LYS A 73 20.48 10.16 -7.98
N LYS A 74 21.68 9.82 -7.52
CA LYS A 74 22.83 9.55 -8.40
C LYS A 74 22.61 8.32 -9.27
N SER A 75 22.00 7.28 -8.72
CA SER A 75 21.68 6.08 -9.49
C SER A 75 20.56 6.31 -10.52
N ALA A 76 19.67 7.28 -10.27
CA ALA A 76 18.62 7.67 -11.21
C ALA A 76 19.14 8.31 -12.51
N GLU A 77 20.44 8.63 -12.59
CA GLU A 77 21.10 9.08 -13.83
C GLU A 77 21.34 7.92 -14.79
N LYS A 78 21.34 6.67 -14.33
CA LYS A 78 21.56 5.47 -15.14
C LYS A 78 20.30 5.16 -15.98
N PRO A 79 20.45 4.98 -17.30
CA PRO A 79 19.32 4.68 -18.18
C PRO A 79 18.54 3.44 -17.75
N GLU A 80 19.21 2.37 -17.34
CA GLU A 80 18.59 1.11 -16.93
C GLU A 80 17.68 1.28 -15.73
N LEU A 81 18.11 2.09 -14.75
CA LEU A 81 17.27 2.37 -13.57
C LEU A 81 16.07 3.23 -13.92
N ARG A 82 16.26 4.23 -14.80
CA ARG A 82 15.15 5.06 -15.27
C ARG A 82 14.08 4.21 -15.96
N GLU A 83 14.50 3.34 -16.87
CA GLU A 83 13.57 2.44 -17.57
C GLU A 83 12.89 1.47 -16.62
N PHE A 84 13.59 0.93 -15.62
CA PHE A 84 12.98 0.08 -14.60
C PHE A 84 11.89 0.84 -13.80
N VAL A 85 12.18 2.06 -13.33
CA VAL A 85 11.19 2.86 -12.56
C VAL A 85 10.00 3.24 -13.44
N ARG A 86 10.24 3.61 -14.71
CA ARG A 86 9.18 3.87 -15.68
C ARG A 86 8.30 2.66 -15.90
N PHE A 87 8.90 1.48 -16.09
CA PHE A 87 8.15 0.23 -16.21
C PHE A 87 7.34 -0.05 -14.95
N TYR A 88 7.96 0.04 -13.76
CA TYR A 88 7.33 -0.21 -12.47
C TYR A 88 6.09 0.66 -12.25
N LEU A 89 6.12 1.92 -12.64
CA LEU A 89 5.00 2.86 -12.51
C LEU A 89 4.05 2.85 -13.72
N SER A 90 4.38 2.12 -14.79
CA SER A 90 3.59 2.09 -16.02
C SER A 90 2.34 1.24 -15.92
N LYS A 91 1.41 1.43 -16.87
CA LYS A 91 0.23 0.57 -17.02
C LYS A 91 0.58 -0.92 -17.25
N LYS A 92 1.78 -1.22 -17.78
CA LYS A 92 2.26 -2.59 -17.98
C LYS A 92 2.77 -3.24 -16.69
N GLY A 93 3.40 -2.45 -15.80
CA GLY A 93 3.91 -2.94 -14.52
C GLY A 93 2.83 -3.11 -13.45
N ARG A 94 1.77 -2.30 -13.46
CA ARG A 94 0.71 -2.30 -12.44
C ARG A 94 0.03 -3.66 -12.22
N PRO A 95 -0.29 -4.48 -13.25
CA PRO A 95 -0.88 -5.80 -13.01
C PRO A 95 -0.04 -6.70 -12.11
N LEU A 96 1.30 -6.58 -12.16
CA LEU A 96 2.22 -7.35 -11.32
C LEU A 96 2.04 -7.05 -9.82
N VAL A 97 1.60 -5.84 -9.47
CA VAL A 97 1.24 -5.47 -8.09
C VAL A 97 0.12 -6.35 -7.56
N LYS A 98 -0.88 -6.63 -8.41
CA LYS A 98 -2.02 -7.50 -8.07
C LYS A 98 -1.61 -8.98 -8.02
N GLU A 99 -0.72 -9.41 -8.90
CA GLU A 99 -0.22 -10.80 -8.93
C GLU A 99 0.49 -11.18 -7.63
N VAL A 100 1.18 -10.22 -7.00
CA VAL A 100 1.82 -10.43 -5.68
C VAL A 100 0.89 -10.11 -4.51
N GLY A 101 -0.42 -9.96 -4.74
CA GLY A 101 -1.44 -9.81 -3.71
C GLY A 101 -1.58 -8.40 -3.12
N TYR A 102 -0.86 -7.40 -3.64
CA TYR A 102 -1.03 -6.01 -3.21
C TYR A 102 -2.16 -5.30 -3.94
N ILE A 103 -2.65 -4.22 -3.34
CA ILE A 103 -3.70 -3.39 -3.91
C ILE A 103 -3.07 -2.29 -4.76
N GLN A 104 -3.50 -2.21 -6.02
CA GLN A 104 -3.04 -1.15 -6.92
C GLN A 104 -3.50 0.21 -6.42
N LEU A 105 -2.65 1.21 -6.57
CA LEU A 105 -3.02 2.60 -6.38
C LEU A 105 -3.94 3.08 -7.52
N PRO A 106 -4.72 4.15 -7.31
CA PRO A 106 -5.44 4.81 -8.39
C PRO A 106 -4.48 5.30 -9.51
N ASP A 107 -4.95 5.32 -10.74
CA ASP A 107 -4.14 5.71 -11.92
C ASP A 107 -3.45 7.06 -11.73
N ARG A 108 -4.16 8.02 -11.16
CA ARG A 108 -3.64 9.37 -10.89
C ARG A 108 -2.42 9.36 -9.96
N ALA A 109 -2.40 8.47 -8.95
CA ALA A 109 -1.25 8.34 -8.05
C ALA A 109 0.01 7.87 -8.79
N TYR A 110 -0.12 6.92 -9.71
CA TYR A 110 1.01 6.47 -10.54
C TYR A 110 1.52 7.58 -11.46
N GLU A 111 0.62 8.36 -12.07
CA GLU A 111 0.98 9.49 -12.93
C GLU A 111 1.77 10.55 -12.15
N LEU A 112 1.28 10.93 -10.98
CA LEU A 112 1.95 11.90 -10.10
C LEU A 112 3.31 11.39 -9.62
N ALA A 113 3.40 10.12 -9.22
CA ALA A 113 4.66 9.50 -8.80
C ALA A 113 5.69 9.47 -9.94
N LEU A 114 5.25 9.13 -11.16
CA LEU A 114 6.12 9.16 -12.33
C LEU A 114 6.58 10.58 -12.67
N SER A 115 5.68 11.55 -12.67
CA SER A 115 6.00 12.97 -12.89
C SER A 115 7.04 13.47 -11.89
N ARG A 116 6.87 13.12 -10.59
CA ARG A 116 7.83 13.45 -9.55
C ARG A 116 9.22 12.84 -9.81
N PHE A 117 9.27 11.57 -10.20
CA PHE A 117 10.51 10.89 -10.55
C PHE A 117 11.21 11.56 -11.75
N GLU A 118 10.47 11.83 -12.82
CA GLU A 118 11.02 12.46 -14.04
C GLU A 118 11.55 13.88 -13.78
N SER A 119 10.88 14.64 -12.92
CA SER A 119 11.33 15.98 -12.53
C SER A 119 12.50 15.98 -11.54
N GLY A 120 12.96 14.80 -11.09
CA GLY A 120 14.11 14.67 -10.18
C GLY A 120 13.86 15.24 -8.77
N LYS A 121 12.60 15.44 -8.39
CA LYS A 121 12.25 15.95 -7.04
C LYS A 121 12.62 14.94 -5.97
N THR A 122 13.29 15.40 -4.92
CA THR A 122 13.75 14.60 -3.79
C THR A 122 12.97 14.92 -2.52
N GLY A 123 13.18 14.12 -1.47
CA GLY A 123 12.52 14.26 -0.18
C GLY A 123 11.19 13.52 -0.12
N SER A 124 10.53 13.56 1.03
CA SER A 124 9.26 12.90 1.29
C SER A 124 8.12 13.91 1.36
N LEU A 125 7.00 13.58 0.71
CA LEU A 125 5.73 14.31 0.87
C LEU A 125 4.92 13.83 2.08
N PHE A 126 5.32 12.72 2.69
CA PHE A 126 4.64 12.10 3.83
C PHE A 126 5.20 12.63 5.16
N GLN A 127 5.38 13.93 5.27
CA GLN A 127 5.78 14.58 6.51
C GLN A 127 4.53 14.92 7.34
N GLY A 128 4.56 14.54 8.63
CA GLY A 128 3.43 14.77 9.55
C GLY A 128 2.35 13.68 9.46
N THR A 129 1.15 14.02 9.96
CA THR A 129 0.01 13.09 10.00
C THR A 129 -0.70 13.07 8.66
N THR A 130 -0.56 11.98 7.92
CA THR A 130 -1.25 11.76 6.64
C THR A 130 -2.39 10.74 6.75
N ILE A 131 -2.82 10.42 7.96
CA ILE A 131 -3.90 9.47 8.24
C ILE A 131 -5.21 10.00 7.66
N GLY A 132 -5.89 9.18 6.85
CA GLY A 132 -7.17 9.54 6.24
C GLY A 132 -7.09 10.44 5.01
N VAL A 133 -5.87 10.80 4.56
CA VAL A 133 -5.67 11.58 3.33
C VAL A 133 -5.45 10.62 2.15
N ARG A 134 -6.12 10.86 1.03
CA ARG A 134 -5.92 10.05 -0.17
C ARG A 134 -4.52 10.27 -0.72
N ILE A 135 -3.94 9.23 -1.29
CA ILE A 135 -2.57 9.25 -1.80
C ILE A 135 -2.39 10.31 -2.91
N GLU A 136 -3.39 10.49 -3.76
CA GLU A 136 -3.37 11.48 -4.84
C GLU A 136 -3.32 12.91 -4.30
N ASP A 137 -4.05 13.17 -3.21
CA ASP A 137 -4.08 14.50 -2.58
C ASP A 137 -2.72 14.83 -1.92
N ILE A 138 -2.00 13.82 -1.44
CA ILE A 138 -0.63 13.99 -0.91
C ILE A 138 0.35 14.26 -2.06
N LEU A 139 0.29 13.46 -3.12
CA LEU A 139 1.18 13.59 -4.27
C LEU A 139 0.93 14.86 -5.09
N ALA A 140 -0.25 15.45 -4.99
CA ALA A 140 -0.62 16.70 -5.68
C ALA A 140 -0.24 17.98 -4.91
N ARG A 141 0.35 17.88 -3.71
CA ARG A 141 0.72 19.04 -2.87
C ARG A 141 2.01 19.76 -3.31
N GLU A 142 2.42 19.63 -4.54
CA GLU A 142 3.64 20.24 -5.11
C GLU A 142 3.38 21.55 -5.85
#